data_753f5ae13282275db009db9c5549bb05
#
_entry.id   753f5ae13282275db009db9c5549bb05
#
_cell.length_a   1.000
_cell.length_b   1.000
_cell.length_c   1.000
_cell.angle_alpha   90.00
_cell.angle_beta   90.00
_cell.angle_gamma   90.00
#
_symmetry.space_group_name_H-M   'P 1'
#
loop_
_entity.id
_entity.type
_entity.pdbx_description
1 polymer ?
#
loop_
_entity_poly.entity_id
_entity_poly.type
_entity_poly.pdbx_seq_one_letter_code
_entity_poly.pdbx_strand_id
1 'polypeptide(L)'
;MKLTVLRADPRLAYAARELARIGYSVTLADPEDRLDAADVLLLPIPVSRDGVHISRPEREGPEVSLAEVIDRAPRRIFGGGFSAGAIAAARRGGREITDLLAIPSFVLENAALTAEAAVAVGMRAAGYSLLGLSVGVIGYGRIAAALTHRLLLLGARVTVFARRPESRLAARLDGAESHDIPALMTCLPGIRLLYNTVPARLLSGAVLGGLSDCAIVELASGGGNIGSPREGAGVTLTMAPGLPGQYFPKSAGNIIAHTLDQTMQKEGM
;
A
#
# COMPACT_ATOMS: atom_id res chain seq x y z
N MET A 1 25.26 -16.34 2.06
CA MET A 1 23.85 -16.70 2.01
C MET A 1 23.31 -16.44 0.60
N LYS A 2 22.56 -17.38 0.04
CA LYS A 2 21.96 -17.31 -1.30
C LYS A 2 20.50 -16.93 -1.19
N LEU A 3 20.11 -15.88 -1.89
CA LEU A 3 18.72 -15.40 -1.94
C LEU A 3 18.16 -15.56 -3.36
N THR A 4 16.94 -16.07 -3.44
CA THR A 4 16.14 -15.99 -4.67
C THR A 4 15.06 -14.92 -4.49
N VAL A 5 14.96 -14.02 -5.45
CA VAL A 5 13.94 -12.96 -5.50
C VAL A 5 13.06 -13.20 -6.70
N LEU A 6 11.74 -13.31 -6.50
CA LEU A 6 10.83 -13.48 -7.63
C LEU A 6 10.71 -12.23 -8.48
N ARG A 7 10.70 -12.43 -9.83
CA ARG A 7 10.39 -11.37 -10.79
C ARG A 7 8.90 -11.17 -10.85
N ALA A 8 8.38 -10.25 -10.05
CA ALA A 8 6.95 -9.97 -9.99
C ALA A 8 6.61 -8.50 -10.23
N ASP A 9 7.38 -7.59 -9.67
CA ASP A 9 7.22 -6.15 -9.87
C ASP A 9 8.57 -5.40 -9.80
N PRO A 10 8.65 -4.13 -10.26
CA PRO A 10 9.91 -3.35 -10.28
C PRO A 10 10.59 -3.22 -8.93
N ARG A 11 9.84 -3.17 -7.81
CA ARG A 11 10.41 -3.06 -6.46
C ARG A 11 11.34 -4.21 -6.14
N LEU A 12 10.94 -5.43 -6.53
CA LEU A 12 11.73 -6.63 -6.26
C LEU A 12 13.04 -6.64 -7.05
N ALA A 13 13.06 -6.12 -8.27
CA ALA A 13 14.30 -5.96 -9.03
C ALA A 13 15.26 -4.98 -8.33
N TYR A 14 14.75 -3.88 -7.76
CA TYR A 14 15.57 -2.96 -6.97
C TYR A 14 15.98 -3.55 -5.63
N ALA A 15 15.11 -4.29 -4.95
CA ALA A 15 15.45 -5.02 -3.73
C ALA A 15 16.58 -6.04 -3.98
N ALA A 16 16.51 -6.79 -5.08
CA ALA A 16 17.55 -7.73 -5.46
C ALA A 16 18.92 -7.05 -5.68
N ARG A 17 18.93 -5.90 -6.35
CA ARG A 17 20.16 -5.11 -6.56
C ARG A 17 20.75 -4.62 -5.25
N GLU A 18 19.90 -4.11 -4.35
CA GLU A 18 20.34 -3.61 -3.05
C GLU A 18 20.86 -4.74 -2.16
N LEU A 19 20.19 -5.89 -2.11
CA LEU A 19 20.64 -7.07 -1.41
C LEU A 19 22.00 -7.56 -1.93
N ALA A 20 22.20 -7.56 -3.26
CA ALA A 20 23.51 -7.89 -3.84
C ALA A 20 24.58 -6.87 -3.44
N ARG A 21 24.26 -5.57 -3.39
CA ARG A 21 25.17 -4.49 -2.99
C ARG A 21 25.64 -4.64 -1.55
N ILE A 22 24.78 -5.12 -0.65
CA ILE A 22 25.12 -5.33 0.77
C ILE A 22 25.72 -6.71 1.06
N GLY A 23 26.02 -7.52 0.02
CA GLY A 23 26.87 -8.69 0.12
C GLY A 23 26.17 -10.05 0.01
N TYR A 24 24.87 -10.11 -0.34
CA TYR A 24 24.19 -11.37 -0.58
C TYR A 24 24.42 -11.88 -2.01
N SER A 25 24.42 -13.22 -2.18
CA SER A 25 24.38 -13.84 -3.49
C SER A 25 22.92 -13.93 -3.97
N VAL A 26 22.52 -13.06 -4.89
CA VAL A 26 21.10 -12.89 -5.28
C VAL A 26 20.85 -13.42 -6.69
N THR A 27 19.81 -14.22 -6.83
CA THR A 27 19.28 -14.69 -8.14
C THR A 27 17.85 -14.16 -8.32
N LEU A 28 17.58 -13.57 -9.48
CA LEU A 28 16.22 -13.26 -9.92
C LEU A 28 15.63 -14.46 -10.65
N ALA A 29 14.50 -14.96 -10.18
CA ALA A 29 13.82 -16.13 -10.73
C ALA A 29 12.37 -15.85 -11.09
N ASP A 30 11.83 -16.61 -12.01
CA ASP A 30 10.41 -16.66 -12.30
C ASP A 30 9.72 -17.69 -11.38
N PRO A 31 8.43 -17.55 -11.09
CA PRO A 31 7.72 -18.49 -10.22
C PRO A 31 7.74 -19.95 -10.71
N GLU A 32 7.96 -20.15 -12.01
CA GLU A 32 8.07 -21.45 -12.67
C GLU A 32 9.45 -22.10 -12.50
N ASP A 33 10.47 -21.32 -12.15
CA ASP A 33 11.85 -21.78 -11.99
C ASP A 33 12.04 -22.66 -10.74
N ARG A 34 13.22 -23.26 -10.64
CA ARG A 34 13.64 -23.99 -9.45
C ARG A 34 13.99 -23.03 -8.32
N LEU A 35 13.27 -23.11 -7.19
CA LEU A 35 13.37 -22.16 -6.07
C LEU A 35 14.12 -22.71 -4.85
N ASP A 36 14.25 -24.04 -4.73
CA ASP A 36 14.80 -24.74 -3.57
C ASP A 36 16.33 -24.67 -3.44
N ALA A 37 17.03 -24.13 -4.43
CA ALA A 37 18.49 -24.02 -4.43
C ALA A 37 19.04 -22.83 -3.59
N ALA A 38 18.17 -21.97 -3.09
CA ALA A 38 18.50 -20.82 -2.24
C ALA A 38 18.29 -21.13 -0.74
N ASP A 39 18.85 -20.30 0.10
CA ASP A 39 18.62 -20.31 1.56
C ASP A 39 17.32 -19.57 1.90
N VAL A 40 17.00 -18.53 1.13
CA VAL A 40 15.87 -17.61 1.35
C VAL A 40 15.18 -17.30 0.02
N LEU A 41 13.83 -17.25 0.05
CA LEU A 41 13.00 -16.80 -1.07
C LEU A 41 12.27 -15.50 -0.67
N LEU A 42 12.39 -14.48 -1.52
CA LEU A 42 11.61 -13.23 -1.41
C LEU A 42 10.49 -13.23 -2.45
N LEU A 43 9.26 -13.18 -1.96
CA LEU A 43 8.01 -13.12 -2.72
C LEU A 43 7.48 -11.68 -2.84
N PRO A 44 6.51 -11.40 -3.75
CA PRO A 44 5.89 -10.09 -3.89
C PRO A 44 5.18 -9.57 -2.63
N ILE A 45 4.86 -8.28 -2.65
CA ILE A 45 4.09 -7.59 -1.60
C ILE A 45 2.98 -6.76 -2.26
N PRO A 46 1.71 -7.19 -2.20
CA PRO A 46 1.22 -8.43 -1.59
C PRO A 46 1.63 -9.68 -2.40
N VAL A 47 1.77 -10.80 -1.71
CA VAL A 47 2.12 -12.08 -2.37
C VAL A 47 1.04 -12.55 -3.32
N SER A 48 -0.22 -12.25 -3.03
CA SER A 48 -1.39 -12.59 -3.81
C SER A 48 -2.46 -11.50 -3.67
N ARG A 49 -3.26 -11.28 -4.71
CA ARG A 49 -4.40 -10.37 -4.69
C ARG A 49 -5.73 -11.10 -4.54
N ASP A 50 -5.80 -12.32 -5.02
CA ASP A 50 -6.98 -13.20 -4.99
C ASP A 50 -6.90 -14.28 -3.90
N GLY A 51 -5.75 -14.40 -3.23
CA GLY A 51 -5.47 -15.41 -2.22
C GLY A 51 -5.02 -16.76 -2.78
N VAL A 52 -4.98 -16.92 -4.10
CA VAL A 52 -4.70 -18.20 -4.81
C VAL A 52 -3.43 -18.12 -5.64
N HIS A 53 -3.27 -17.05 -6.43
CA HIS A 53 -2.17 -16.91 -7.38
C HIS A 53 -1.12 -15.89 -6.92
N ILE A 54 0.13 -16.08 -7.33
CA ILE A 54 1.22 -15.11 -7.11
C ILE A 54 0.87 -13.77 -7.80
N SER A 55 1.02 -12.67 -7.07
CA SER A 55 0.79 -11.33 -7.59
C SER A 55 1.87 -10.94 -8.61
N ARG A 56 1.47 -10.74 -9.87
CA ARG A 56 2.35 -10.36 -11.00
C ARG A 56 1.70 -9.24 -11.84
N PRO A 57 1.56 -8.02 -11.31
CA PRO A 57 0.73 -6.97 -11.91
C PRO A 57 1.21 -6.47 -13.28
N GLU A 58 2.49 -6.66 -13.63
CA GLU A 58 3.11 -6.13 -14.85
C GLU A 58 3.53 -7.24 -15.84
N ARG A 59 3.18 -8.48 -15.58
CA ARG A 59 3.62 -9.61 -16.39
C ARG A 59 2.45 -10.36 -17.02
N GLU A 60 2.51 -10.50 -18.34
CA GLU A 60 1.69 -11.49 -19.08
C GLU A 60 2.28 -12.88 -18.84
N GLY A 61 1.44 -13.87 -18.68
CA GLY A 61 1.84 -15.25 -18.48
C GLY A 61 0.80 -16.06 -17.71
N PRO A 62 0.99 -17.38 -17.59
CA PRO A 62 0.06 -18.22 -16.86
C PRO A 62 -0.02 -17.80 -15.38
N GLU A 63 -1.20 -17.97 -14.80
CA GLU A 63 -1.39 -17.83 -13.36
C GLU A 63 -0.62 -18.96 -12.65
N VAL A 64 0.18 -18.58 -11.65
CA VAL A 64 0.99 -19.52 -10.87
C VAL A 64 0.44 -19.62 -9.47
N SER A 65 0.16 -20.82 -9.01
CA SER A 65 -0.38 -21.06 -7.67
C SER A 65 0.61 -20.65 -6.58
N LEU A 66 0.14 -19.84 -5.63
CA LEU A 66 0.92 -19.47 -4.44
C LEU A 66 1.30 -20.73 -3.63
N ALA A 67 0.39 -21.70 -3.51
CA ALA A 67 0.65 -22.93 -2.78
C ALA A 67 1.80 -23.73 -3.42
N GLU A 68 1.80 -23.89 -4.76
CA GLU A 68 2.86 -24.59 -5.49
C GLU A 68 4.21 -23.89 -5.35
N VAL A 69 4.23 -22.55 -5.36
CA VAL A 69 5.46 -21.78 -5.14
C VAL A 69 5.98 -22.00 -3.72
N ILE A 70 5.10 -21.95 -2.72
CA ILE A 70 5.47 -22.23 -1.33
C ILE A 70 6.01 -23.66 -1.18
N ASP A 71 5.40 -24.65 -1.83
CA ASP A 71 5.83 -26.06 -1.74
C ASP A 71 7.20 -26.34 -2.37
N ARG A 72 7.62 -25.52 -3.33
CA ARG A 72 8.97 -25.58 -3.96
C ARG A 72 9.97 -24.60 -3.34
N ALA A 73 9.53 -23.79 -2.37
CA ALA A 73 10.37 -22.79 -1.74
C ALA A 73 11.41 -23.41 -0.79
N PRO A 74 12.54 -22.74 -0.53
CA PRO A 74 13.44 -23.09 0.57
C PRO A 74 12.73 -22.94 1.92
N ARG A 75 13.43 -23.30 2.99
CA ARG A 75 12.85 -23.24 4.35
C ARG A 75 12.37 -21.84 4.73
N ARG A 76 13.08 -20.79 4.33
CA ARG A 76 12.81 -19.40 4.70
C ARG A 76 12.14 -18.65 3.54
N ILE A 77 10.97 -18.08 3.82
CA ILE A 77 10.17 -17.33 2.86
C ILE A 77 9.84 -15.95 3.44
N PHE A 78 10.16 -14.90 2.69
CA PHE A 78 9.76 -13.51 2.97
C PHE A 78 8.80 -13.04 1.90
N GLY A 79 7.89 -12.15 2.27
CA GLY A 79 6.91 -11.54 1.37
C GLY A 79 5.95 -10.67 2.18
N GLY A 80 4.77 -10.37 1.66
CA GLY A 80 3.80 -9.60 2.44
C GLY A 80 2.36 -9.91 2.10
N GLY A 81 1.49 -9.91 3.12
CA GLY A 81 0.05 -10.14 2.95
C GLY A 81 -0.31 -11.61 2.76
N PHE A 82 0.35 -12.50 3.47
CA PHE A 82 -0.01 -13.92 3.49
C PHE A 82 -1.30 -14.15 4.25
N SER A 83 -2.16 -15.03 3.73
CA SER A 83 -3.31 -15.52 4.49
C SER A 83 -2.86 -16.43 5.66
N ALA A 84 -3.64 -16.48 6.72
CA ALA A 84 -3.39 -17.41 7.83
C ALA A 84 -3.31 -18.87 7.35
N GLY A 85 -4.11 -19.22 6.34
CA GLY A 85 -4.08 -20.54 5.69
C GLY A 85 -2.76 -20.84 5.00
N ALA A 86 -2.21 -19.88 4.26
CA ALA A 86 -0.91 -20.01 3.58
C ALA A 86 0.23 -20.18 4.60
N ILE A 87 0.23 -19.40 5.68
CA ILE A 87 1.23 -19.50 6.76
C ILE A 87 1.15 -20.88 7.44
N ALA A 88 -0.06 -21.36 7.74
CA ALA A 88 -0.26 -22.67 8.36
C ALA A 88 0.18 -23.82 7.43
N ALA A 89 -0.11 -23.71 6.13
CA ALA A 89 0.30 -24.70 5.14
C ALA A 89 1.84 -24.75 5.00
N ALA A 90 2.48 -23.61 4.88
CA ALA A 90 3.95 -23.51 4.84
C ALA A 90 4.60 -24.17 6.06
N ARG A 91 4.08 -23.89 7.25
CA ARG A 91 4.59 -24.47 8.51
C ARG A 91 4.45 -26.00 8.52
N ARG A 92 3.33 -26.55 8.04
CA ARG A 92 3.17 -28.03 7.91
C ARG A 92 4.19 -28.64 6.94
N GLY A 93 4.55 -27.90 5.90
CA GLY A 93 5.61 -28.29 4.94
C GLY A 93 7.05 -28.01 5.42
N GLY A 94 7.25 -27.67 6.71
CA GLY A 94 8.58 -27.37 7.28
C GLY A 94 9.18 -26.04 6.84
N ARG A 95 8.35 -25.10 6.34
CA ARG A 95 8.76 -23.77 5.90
C ARG A 95 8.32 -22.68 6.88
N GLU A 96 9.10 -21.63 6.95
CA GLU A 96 8.89 -20.50 7.85
C GLU A 96 8.66 -19.24 7.00
N ILE A 97 7.48 -18.63 7.17
CA ILE A 97 7.10 -17.38 6.49
C ILE A 97 7.30 -16.21 7.45
N THR A 98 8.03 -15.19 6.97
CA THR A 98 8.08 -13.87 7.58
C THR A 98 7.28 -12.89 6.71
N ASP A 99 6.17 -12.38 7.26
CA ASP A 99 5.34 -11.37 6.59
C ASP A 99 5.86 -9.96 6.88
N LEU A 100 6.41 -9.29 5.86
CA LEU A 100 6.94 -7.93 5.98
C LEU A 100 5.85 -6.93 6.36
N LEU A 101 4.58 -7.17 5.99
CA LEU A 101 3.46 -6.32 6.41
C LEU A 101 3.10 -6.47 7.90
N ALA A 102 3.67 -7.45 8.60
CA ALA A 102 3.60 -7.57 10.05
C ALA A 102 4.70 -6.80 10.78
N ILE A 103 5.73 -6.30 10.06
CA ILE A 103 6.85 -5.55 10.64
C ILE A 103 6.48 -4.06 10.72
N PRO A 104 6.39 -3.46 11.93
CA PRO A 104 5.91 -2.09 12.09
C PRO A 104 6.74 -1.04 11.36
N SER A 105 8.07 -1.15 11.35
CA SER A 105 8.96 -0.23 10.64
C SER A 105 8.70 -0.26 9.13
N PHE A 106 8.62 -1.45 8.53
CA PHE A 106 8.32 -1.62 7.12
C PHE A 106 6.98 -0.95 6.74
N VAL A 107 5.95 -1.19 7.55
CA VAL A 107 4.61 -0.65 7.27
C VAL A 107 4.58 0.88 7.38
N LEU A 108 5.33 1.46 8.31
CA LEU A 108 5.45 2.92 8.45
C LEU A 108 6.18 3.54 7.26
N GLU A 109 7.31 2.97 6.83
CA GLU A 109 8.06 3.45 5.68
C GLU A 109 7.26 3.31 4.38
N ASN A 110 6.59 2.18 4.18
CA ASN A 110 5.71 1.98 3.03
C ASN A 110 4.51 2.95 3.03
N ALA A 111 3.95 3.27 4.20
CA ALA A 111 2.90 4.27 4.34
C ALA A 111 3.40 5.68 4.01
N ALA A 112 4.64 6.01 4.38
CA ALA A 112 5.27 7.28 4.05
C ALA A 112 5.44 7.47 2.53
N LEU A 113 5.92 6.44 1.81
CA LEU A 113 6.01 6.46 0.35
C LEU A 113 4.63 6.54 -0.32
N THR A 114 3.65 5.78 0.22
CA THR A 114 2.27 5.82 -0.28
C THR A 114 1.69 7.23 -0.16
N ALA A 115 1.89 7.88 0.98
CA ALA A 115 1.39 9.23 1.23
C ALA A 115 2.03 10.27 0.30
N GLU A 116 3.34 10.16 0.07
CA GLU A 116 4.06 11.05 -0.84
C GLU A 116 3.56 10.92 -2.29
N ALA A 117 3.41 9.71 -2.79
CA ALA A 117 2.83 9.48 -4.10
C ALA A 117 1.36 9.91 -4.18
N ALA A 118 0.57 9.72 -3.11
CA ALA A 118 -0.81 10.17 -3.06
C ALA A 118 -0.93 11.70 -3.21
N VAL A 119 0.00 12.48 -2.62
CA VAL A 119 0.06 13.93 -2.82
C VAL A 119 0.23 14.25 -4.32
N ALA A 120 1.17 13.61 -5.01
CA ALA A 120 1.41 13.84 -6.44
C ALA A 120 0.17 13.47 -7.29
N VAL A 121 -0.45 12.33 -6.99
CA VAL A 121 -1.69 11.90 -7.67
C VAL A 121 -2.82 12.90 -7.45
N GLY A 122 -3.02 13.35 -6.22
CA GLY A 122 -4.08 14.27 -5.87
C GLY A 122 -3.91 15.66 -6.50
N MET A 123 -2.69 16.21 -6.48
CA MET A 123 -2.39 17.48 -7.16
C MET A 123 -2.69 17.40 -8.65
N ARG A 124 -2.29 16.31 -9.30
CA ARG A 124 -2.58 16.10 -10.72
C ARG A 124 -4.07 15.93 -11.00
N ALA A 125 -4.78 15.18 -10.16
CA ALA A 125 -6.21 14.93 -10.33
C ALA A 125 -7.06 16.18 -10.08
N ALA A 126 -6.71 16.97 -9.05
CA ALA A 126 -7.45 18.18 -8.70
C ALA A 126 -7.15 19.37 -9.64
N GLY A 127 -5.94 19.42 -10.22
CA GLY A 127 -5.52 20.56 -11.06
C GLY A 127 -5.31 21.86 -10.28
N TYR A 128 -5.30 21.82 -8.94
CA TYR A 128 -5.13 22.97 -8.06
C TYR A 128 -3.80 22.90 -7.28
N SER A 129 -3.28 24.06 -6.88
CA SER A 129 -2.26 24.14 -5.83
C SER A 129 -2.83 23.69 -4.50
N LEU A 130 -2.04 22.99 -3.69
CA LEU A 130 -2.44 22.60 -2.34
C LEU A 130 -2.49 23.78 -1.37
N LEU A 131 -1.79 24.87 -1.65
CA LEU A 131 -1.78 26.07 -0.80
C LEU A 131 -3.20 26.64 -0.65
N GLY A 132 -3.74 26.57 0.56
CA GLY A 132 -5.10 27.03 0.87
C GLY A 132 -6.23 26.13 0.35
N LEU A 133 -5.93 25.03 -0.34
CA LEU A 133 -6.93 24.10 -0.86
C LEU A 133 -7.64 23.36 0.28
N SER A 134 -8.96 23.21 0.18
CA SER A 134 -9.73 22.38 1.11
C SER A 134 -9.63 20.92 0.70
N VAL A 135 -9.02 20.10 1.55
CA VAL A 135 -8.74 18.70 1.33
C VAL A 135 -9.39 17.84 2.40
N GLY A 136 -10.16 16.84 1.99
CA GLY A 136 -10.72 15.82 2.88
C GLY A 136 -9.87 14.55 2.91
N VAL A 137 -9.73 13.94 4.08
CA VAL A 137 -9.09 12.63 4.25
C VAL A 137 -10.02 11.72 5.04
N ILE A 138 -10.47 10.62 4.44
CA ILE A 138 -11.30 9.62 5.11
C ILE A 138 -10.41 8.53 5.69
N GLY A 139 -10.54 8.33 7.01
CA GLY A 139 -9.67 7.48 7.81
C GLY A 139 -8.53 8.26 8.48
N TYR A 140 -7.92 7.62 9.50
CA TYR A 140 -6.70 8.12 10.15
C TYR A 140 -5.83 6.95 10.61
N GLY A 141 -5.53 6.06 9.66
CA GLY A 141 -4.52 5.02 9.78
C GLY A 141 -3.14 5.52 9.38
N ARG A 142 -2.16 4.65 9.28
CA ARG A 142 -0.76 4.99 8.99
C ARG A 142 -0.59 5.83 7.72
N ILE A 143 -1.26 5.43 6.62
CA ILE A 143 -1.22 6.18 5.35
C ILE A 143 -1.89 7.55 5.51
N ALA A 144 -3.09 7.59 6.09
CA ALA A 144 -3.83 8.82 6.26
C ALA A 144 -3.11 9.83 7.16
N ALA A 145 -2.50 9.40 8.26
CA ALA A 145 -1.70 10.24 9.13
C ALA A 145 -0.48 10.82 8.39
N ALA A 146 0.29 9.98 7.71
CA ALA A 146 1.43 10.41 6.92
C ALA A 146 1.05 11.36 5.77
N LEU A 147 -0.12 11.15 5.15
CA LEU A 147 -0.68 12.01 4.11
C LEU A 147 -1.15 13.35 4.68
N THR A 148 -1.93 13.33 5.76
CA THR A 148 -2.43 14.55 6.45
C THR A 148 -1.28 15.47 6.82
N HIS A 149 -0.23 14.93 7.42
CA HIS A 149 0.96 15.71 7.78
C HIS A 149 1.60 16.40 6.55
N ARG A 150 1.77 15.69 5.44
CA ARG A 150 2.33 16.28 4.21
C ARG A 150 1.44 17.35 3.61
N LEU A 151 0.14 17.13 3.58
CA LEU A 151 -0.84 18.09 3.06
C LEU A 151 -0.82 19.39 3.88
N LEU A 152 -0.77 19.29 5.21
CA LEU A 152 -0.66 20.45 6.12
C LEU A 152 0.64 21.22 5.88
N LEU A 153 1.78 20.53 5.74
CA LEU A 153 3.08 21.16 5.44
C LEU A 153 3.09 21.88 4.08
N LEU A 154 2.29 21.40 3.12
CA LEU A 154 2.12 22.04 1.80
C LEU A 154 1.06 23.16 1.84
N GLY A 155 0.54 23.50 3.01
CA GLY A 155 -0.38 24.61 3.22
C GLY A 155 -1.85 24.32 2.90
N ALA A 156 -2.25 23.06 2.77
CA ALA A 156 -3.64 22.68 2.58
C ALA A 156 -4.45 22.85 3.89
N ARG A 157 -5.74 23.13 3.74
CA ARG A 157 -6.71 23.06 4.86
C ARG A 157 -7.28 21.65 4.90
N VAL A 158 -6.84 20.84 5.86
CA VAL A 158 -7.16 19.42 5.90
C VAL A 158 -8.26 19.13 6.90
N THR A 159 -9.31 18.45 6.44
CA THR A 159 -10.40 17.92 7.27
C THR A 159 -10.36 16.39 7.25
N VAL A 160 -10.18 15.78 8.41
CA VAL A 160 -10.14 14.32 8.58
C VAL A 160 -11.50 13.79 9.04
N PHE A 161 -11.98 12.74 8.39
CA PHE A 161 -13.20 12.03 8.77
C PHE A 161 -12.84 10.64 9.32
N ALA A 162 -12.99 10.42 10.63
CA ALA A 162 -12.61 9.17 11.25
C ALA A 162 -13.63 8.69 12.28
N ARG A 163 -13.86 7.35 12.29
CA ARG A 163 -14.82 6.72 13.20
C ARG A 163 -14.41 6.82 14.66
N ARG A 164 -13.13 6.53 14.96
CA ARG A 164 -12.63 6.44 16.33
C ARG A 164 -12.33 7.84 16.90
N PRO A 165 -12.78 8.15 18.14
CA PRO A 165 -12.45 9.42 18.79
C PRO A 165 -10.95 9.70 18.92
N GLU A 166 -10.16 8.65 19.21
CA GLU A 166 -8.70 8.75 19.34
C GLU A 166 -8.05 9.17 18.01
N SER A 167 -8.53 8.64 16.90
CA SER A 167 -8.07 9.02 15.56
C SER A 167 -8.39 10.50 15.27
N ARG A 168 -9.57 10.96 15.65
CA ARG A 168 -9.95 12.37 15.48
C ARG A 168 -9.13 13.31 16.37
N LEU A 169 -8.84 12.89 17.60
CA LEU A 169 -7.95 13.64 18.49
C LEU A 169 -6.55 13.73 17.92
N ALA A 170 -5.97 12.61 17.47
CA ALA A 170 -4.65 12.60 16.85
C ALA A 170 -4.59 13.53 15.63
N ALA A 171 -5.60 13.50 14.75
CA ALA A 171 -5.67 14.41 13.61
C ALA A 171 -5.66 15.89 14.01
N ARG A 172 -6.38 16.24 15.09
CA ARG A 172 -6.37 17.63 15.60
C ARG A 172 -5.03 18.04 16.22
N LEU A 173 -4.36 17.11 16.91
CA LEU A 173 -3.02 17.36 17.45
C LEU A 173 -1.99 17.58 16.34
N ASP A 174 -2.18 16.93 15.18
CA ASP A 174 -1.36 17.15 13.98
C ASP A 174 -1.72 18.44 13.22
N GLY A 175 -2.78 19.19 13.66
CA GLY A 175 -3.19 20.46 13.07
C GLY A 175 -4.32 20.38 12.04
N ALA A 176 -4.92 19.21 11.82
CA ALA A 176 -6.07 19.07 10.94
C ALA A 176 -7.40 19.33 11.68
N GLU A 177 -8.41 19.80 10.97
CA GLU A 177 -9.79 19.70 11.42
C GLU A 177 -10.23 18.24 11.41
N SER A 178 -11.14 17.83 12.32
CA SER A 178 -11.61 16.45 12.30
C SER A 178 -13.05 16.27 12.73
N HIS A 179 -13.76 15.39 12.04
CA HIS A 179 -15.16 15.05 12.27
C HIS A 179 -15.36 13.52 12.30
N ASP A 180 -16.52 13.10 12.77
CA ASP A 180 -16.95 11.72 12.61
C ASP A 180 -17.43 11.42 11.18
N ILE A 181 -17.63 10.12 10.86
CA ILE A 181 -18.05 9.71 9.51
C ILE A 181 -19.41 10.28 9.09
N PRO A 182 -20.45 10.35 9.97
CA PRO A 182 -21.73 10.96 9.60
C PRO A 182 -21.62 12.41 9.10
N ALA A 183 -20.65 13.18 9.57
CA ALA A 183 -20.44 14.55 9.14
C ALA A 183 -19.96 14.70 7.68
N LEU A 184 -19.61 13.61 7.00
CA LEU A 184 -19.28 13.63 5.56
C LEU A 184 -20.35 14.36 4.75
N MET A 185 -21.64 14.11 5.01
CA MET A 185 -22.74 14.70 4.26
C MET A 185 -22.78 16.23 4.37
N THR A 186 -22.38 16.79 5.49
CA THR A 186 -22.46 18.23 5.75
C THR A 186 -21.14 18.97 5.49
N CYS A 187 -20.00 18.30 5.61
CA CYS A 187 -18.68 18.91 5.48
C CYS A 187 -18.05 18.75 4.10
N LEU A 188 -18.53 17.83 3.26
CA LEU A 188 -18.00 17.64 1.91
C LEU A 188 -18.22 18.84 0.96
N PRO A 189 -19.30 19.62 1.03
CA PRO A 189 -19.42 20.81 0.21
C PRO A 189 -18.23 21.76 0.42
N GLY A 190 -17.53 22.10 -0.67
CA GLY A 190 -16.32 22.95 -0.64
C GLY A 190 -14.98 22.19 -0.57
N ILE A 191 -14.99 20.89 -0.36
CA ILE A 191 -13.79 20.05 -0.54
C ILE A 191 -13.50 19.89 -2.03
N ARG A 192 -12.26 20.17 -2.43
CA ARG A 192 -11.80 20.10 -3.84
C ARG A 192 -10.97 18.85 -4.12
N LEU A 193 -10.43 18.25 -3.08
CA LEU A 193 -9.64 17.02 -3.15
C LEU A 193 -10.01 16.14 -1.97
N LEU A 194 -10.42 14.90 -2.24
CA LEU A 194 -10.83 13.94 -1.23
C LEU A 194 -10.03 12.65 -1.36
N TYR A 195 -9.36 12.25 -0.31
CA TYR A 195 -8.67 10.96 -0.25
C TYR A 195 -9.48 9.96 0.57
N ASN A 196 -9.74 8.78 0.01
CA ASN A 196 -10.27 7.65 0.77
C ASN A 196 -9.16 6.65 1.09
N THR A 197 -8.96 6.38 2.39
CA THR A 197 -7.99 5.37 2.87
C THR A 197 -8.66 4.19 3.56
N VAL A 198 -10.01 4.15 3.57
CA VAL A 198 -10.78 3.15 4.32
C VAL A 198 -11.44 2.17 3.37
N PRO A 199 -11.21 0.84 3.52
CA PRO A 199 -11.82 -0.18 2.67
C PRO A 199 -13.29 -0.46 3.06
N ALA A 200 -14.10 0.59 3.19
CA ALA A 200 -15.53 0.52 3.50
C ALA A 200 -16.30 1.42 2.55
N ARG A 201 -17.52 1.03 2.22
CA ARG A 201 -18.39 1.75 1.27
C ARG A 201 -18.98 3.01 1.90
N LEU A 202 -18.13 4.01 2.18
CA LEU A 202 -18.53 5.27 2.80
C LEU A 202 -19.00 6.31 1.77
N LEU A 203 -18.45 6.30 0.58
CA LEU A 203 -18.77 7.23 -0.52
C LEU A 203 -19.88 6.64 -1.41
N SER A 204 -21.11 6.62 -0.88
CA SER A 204 -22.31 6.25 -1.65
C SER A 204 -22.67 7.35 -2.65
N GLY A 205 -23.55 7.04 -3.62
CA GLY A 205 -24.06 8.04 -4.56
C GLY A 205 -24.73 9.25 -3.88
N ALA A 206 -25.39 9.05 -2.73
CA ALA A 206 -25.97 10.13 -1.93
C ALA A 206 -24.89 11.08 -1.34
N VAL A 207 -23.79 10.51 -0.82
CA VAL A 207 -22.64 11.29 -0.32
C VAL A 207 -21.96 12.04 -1.46
N LEU A 208 -21.74 11.37 -2.59
CA LEU A 208 -21.11 11.96 -3.78
C LEU A 208 -21.97 13.05 -4.42
N GLY A 209 -23.30 12.98 -4.27
CA GLY A 209 -24.24 13.99 -4.78
C GLY A 209 -24.07 15.37 -4.12
N GLY A 210 -23.45 15.46 -2.96
CA GLY A 210 -23.09 16.71 -2.28
C GLY A 210 -21.77 17.34 -2.76
N LEU A 211 -21.00 16.64 -3.61
CA LEU A 211 -19.75 17.13 -4.16
C LEU A 211 -19.94 17.86 -5.49
N SER A 212 -19.15 18.90 -5.70
CA SER A 212 -19.02 19.59 -6.98
C SER A 212 -17.56 20.00 -7.19
N ASP A 213 -17.04 19.85 -8.40
CA ASP A 213 -15.66 20.20 -8.76
C ASP A 213 -14.65 19.64 -7.74
N CYS A 214 -14.67 18.32 -7.57
CA CYS A 214 -13.87 17.60 -6.57
C CYS A 214 -13.18 16.41 -7.21
N ALA A 215 -11.87 16.30 -6.97
CA ALA A 215 -11.12 15.10 -7.30
C ALA A 215 -11.13 14.12 -6.10
N ILE A 216 -11.45 12.86 -6.37
CA ILE A 216 -11.42 11.79 -5.38
C ILE A 216 -10.25 10.85 -5.72
N VAL A 217 -9.40 10.58 -4.75
CA VAL A 217 -8.31 9.61 -4.86
C VAL A 217 -8.60 8.42 -3.94
N GLU A 218 -8.83 7.24 -4.53
CA GLU A 218 -9.07 6.00 -3.81
C GLU A 218 -7.74 5.30 -3.53
N LEU A 219 -7.35 5.28 -2.26
CA LEU A 219 -6.12 4.64 -1.77
C LEU A 219 -6.38 3.29 -1.09
N ALA A 220 -7.63 3.02 -0.71
CA ALA A 220 -7.96 1.79 0.00
C ALA A 220 -7.83 0.57 -0.91
N SER A 221 -7.35 -0.53 -0.34
CA SER A 221 -7.29 -1.81 -1.03
C SER A 221 -8.68 -2.40 -1.19
N GLY A 222 -8.95 -3.03 -2.35
CA GLY A 222 -10.17 -3.84 -2.54
C GLY A 222 -11.26 -3.23 -3.39
N GLY A 223 -11.03 -2.25 -4.24
CA GLY A 223 -11.92 -1.72 -5.29
C GLY A 223 -13.45 -1.73 -5.01
N GLY A 224 -14.23 -0.85 -5.61
CA GLY A 224 -15.69 -0.85 -5.45
C GLY A 224 -16.22 -0.22 -4.15
N ASN A 225 -15.37 0.42 -3.38
CA ASN A 225 -15.74 1.11 -2.13
C ASN A 225 -16.38 2.48 -2.38
N ILE A 226 -16.36 2.96 -3.62
CA ILE A 226 -16.92 4.25 -4.04
C ILE A 226 -18.09 4.02 -4.99
N GLY A 227 -19.19 4.72 -4.76
CA GLY A 227 -20.33 4.77 -5.69
C GLY A 227 -19.99 5.58 -6.95
N SER A 228 -20.88 5.56 -7.94
CA SER A 228 -20.73 6.40 -9.13
C SER A 228 -21.08 7.86 -8.80
N PRO A 229 -20.21 8.83 -9.15
CA PRO A 229 -20.56 10.25 -9.06
C PRO A 229 -21.75 10.58 -9.97
N ARG A 230 -22.48 11.66 -9.65
CA ARG A 230 -23.53 12.18 -10.51
C ARG A 230 -22.90 12.75 -11.79
N GLU A 231 -23.48 12.43 -12.95
CA GLU A 231 -23.06 13.04 -14.21
C GLU A 231 -23.14 14.58 -14.14
N GLY A 232 -22.13 15.25 -14.68
CA GLY A 232 -22.08 16.73 -14.73
C GLY A 232 -21.69 17.41 -13.41
N ALA A 233 -21.44 16.67 -12.33
CA ALA A 233 -21.03 17.28 -11.04
C ALA A 233 -19.58 17.77 -11.00
N GLY A 234 -18.77 17.55 -12.05
CA GLY A 234 -17.34 17.88 -12.05
C GLY A 234 -16.52 17.04 -11.07
N VAL A 235 -17.04 15.88 -10.66
CA VAL A 235 -16.35 14.96 -9.75
C VAL A 235 -15.57 13.94 -10.55
N THR A 236 -14.27 13.85 -10.29
CA THR A 236 -13.38 12.85 -10.91
C THR A 236 -12.95 11.81 -9.87
N LEU A 237 -12.82 10.55 -10.32
CA LEU A 237 -12.37 9.45 -9.48
C LEU A 237 -11.08 8.86 -10.04
N THR A 238 -10.04 8.83 -9.21
CA THR A 238 -8.76 8.22 -9.52
C THR A 238 -8.51 7.04 -8.59
N MET A 239 -8.44 5.83 -9.14
CA MET A 239 -8.02 4.64 -8.41
C MET A 239 -6.49 4.64 -8.31
N ALA A 240 -5.95 4.54 -7.10
CA ALA A 240 -4.51 4.67 -6.86
C ALA A 240 -3.94 3.50 -6.01
N PRO A 241 -4.08 2.24 -6.47
CA PRO A 241 -3.50 1.10 -5.77
C PRO A 241 -2.00 1.00 -6.01
N GLY A 242 -1.24 0.51 -5.02
CA GLY A 242 0.16 0.11 -5.19
C GLY A 242 1.14 1.27 -5.50
N LEU A 243 0.84 2.46 -5.04
CA LEU A 243 1.60 3.69 -5.30
C LEU A 243 3.12 3.59 -5.09
N PRO A 244 3.65 2.95 -4.02
CA PRO A 244 5.10 2.85 -3.86
C PRO A 244 5.82 2.17 -5.02
N GLY A 245 5.20 1.14 -5.61
CA GLY A 245 5.75 0.44 -6.78
C GLY A 245 5.72 1.27 -8.05
N GLN A 246 4.65 2.05 -8.24
CA GLN A 246 4.46 2.86 -9.43
C GLN A 246 5.31 4.14 -9.43
N TYR A 247 5.41 4.82 -8.30
CA TYR A 247 6.06 6.13 -8.19
C TYR A 247 7.52 6.04 -7.71
N PHE A 248 7.80 5.15 -6.76
CA PHE A 248 9.09 5.06 -6.08
C PHE A 248 9.64 3.64 -6.02
N PRO A 249 9.73 2.89 -7.14
CA PRO A 249 10.14 1.47 -7.11
C PRO A 249 11.54 1.29 -6.53
N LYS A 250 12.46 2.26 -6.72
CA LYS A 250 13.80 2.23 -6.13
C LYS A 250 13.76 2.32 -4.61
N SER A 251 13.09 3.35 -4.08
CA SER A 251 12.98 3.57 -2.63
C SER A 251 12.24 2.42 -1.97
N ALA A 252 11.13 1.97 -2.56
CA ALA A 252 10.37 0.84 -2.04
C ALA A 252 11.18 -0.48 -2.08
N GLY A 253 11.97 -0.71 -3.11
CA GLY A 253 12.88 -1.85 -3.20
C GLY A 253 13.98 -1.81 -2.13
N ASN A 254 14.57 -0.65 -1.87
CA ASN A 254 15.57 -0.49 -0.81
C ASN A 254 14.97 -0.75 0.57
N ILE A 255 13.76 -0.25 0.86
CA ILE A 255 13.04 -0.53 2.11
C ILE A 255 12.82 -2.04 2.28
N ILE A 256 12.38 -2.73 1.23
CA ILE A 256 12.21 -4.19 1.25
C ILE A 256 13.54 -4.88 1.58
N ALA A 257 14.62 -4.52 0.89
CA ALA A 257 15.94 -5.10 1.08
C ALA A 257 16.48 -4.91 2.50
N HIS A 258 16.43 -3.68 3.01
CA HIS A 258 16.92 -3.37 4.36
C HIS A 258 16.08 -4.01 5.45
N THR A 259 14.76 -4.08 5.28
CA THR A 259 13.88 -4.77 6.24
C THR A 259 14.18 -6.26 6.29
N LEU A 260 14.39 -6.88 5.12
CA LEU A 260 14.75 -8.28 5.02
C LEU A 260 16.12 -8.55 5.69
N ASP A 261 17.14 -7.75 5.36
CA ASP A 261 18.48 -7.83 5.95
C ASP A 261 18.45 -7.73 7.48
N GLN A 262 17.81 -6.67 8.02
CA GLN A 262 17.68 -6.47 9.45
C GLN A 262 16.94 -7.62 10.15
N THR A 263 15.96 -8.22 9.48
CA THR A 263 15.20 -9.35 10.04
C THR A 263 16.06 -10.59 10.07
N MET A 264 16.79 -10.89 9.01
CA MET A 264 17.72 -12.02 8.96
C MET A 264 18.84 -11.90 10.00
N GLN A 265 19.43 -10.71 10.15
CA GLN A 265 20.46 -10.45 11.18
C GLN A 265 19.94 -10.69 12.61
N LYS A 266 18.70 -10.26 12.90
CA LYS A 266 18.07 -10.51 14.22
C LYS A 266 17.79 -11.99 14.48
N GLU A 267 17.57 -12.77 13.44
CA GLU A 267 17.35 -14.21 13.52
C GLU A 267 18.67 -15.02 13.52
N GLY A 268 19.83 -14.35 13.45
CA GLY A 268 21.16 -14.97 13.48
C GLY A 268 21.54 -15.70 12.18
N MET A 269 21.01 -15.22 11.07
CA MET A 269 21.29 -15.78 9.75
C MET A 269 22.42 -15.06 9.02
#